data_2a722afce4b998a31539c6308397e8e9
#
_entry.id   2a722afce4b998a31539c6308397e8e9
#
_cell.length_a   1.000
_cell.length_b   1.000
_cell.length_c   1.000
_cell.angle_alpha   90.00
_cell.angle_beta   90.00
_cell.angle_gamma   90.00
#
_symmetry.space_group_name_H-M   'P 1'
#
loop_
_entity.id
_entity.type
_entity.pdbx_description
1 polymer ?
#
loop_
_entity_poly.entity_id
_entity_poly.type
_entity_poly.pdbx_seq_one_letter_code
_entity_poly.pdbx_strand_id
1 'polypeptide(L)'
;MFKSSTPANGIWQGRLKATVLSSLLFIGLSSGVLAQNASPQLAAVNTSAILGKADGIAIEGKVQSPSAQPTPLQIVCVFEYTEGDMTSPQALPAAANGLLHVDEALNGLITDLRKSGKFAGHALETLLITPPKGSIPAQKLLLIGLGDRNQFTPDLMTNVGRVGMREALKLGVSSYSHASDLKDAGIDSPTGPVAVNVVKGALEAYETEEYLVSKKLSTHKPLTKVTLLAGQAFFAPSGEAIKAYLATKQ
;
A
#
# COMPACT_ATOMS: atom_id res chain seq x y z
N MET A 1 17.93 -70.67 -11.09
CA MET A 1 18.26 -71.78 -10.16
C MET A 1 17.41 -71.59 -8.92
N PHE A 2 16.44 -72.47 -8.78
CA PHE A 2 16.04 -73.30 -7.61
C PHE A 2 15.83 -72.56 -6.30
N LYS A 3 14.80 -72.73 -5.52
CA LYS A 3 13.57 -73.57 -5.33
C LYS A 3 12.89 -72.97 -4.09
N SER A 4 11.62 -72.70 -4.06
CA SER A 4 10.49 -73.50 -3.56
C SER A 4 10.66 -74.09 -2.15
N SER A 5 9.74 -73.70 -1.26
CA SER A 5 8.86 -74.70 -0.60
C SER A 5 7.98 -74.03 0.49
N THR A 6 6.67 -74.18 0.32
CA THR A 6 5.65 -74.33 1.40
C THR A 6 5.68 -75.79 1.88
N PRO A 7 5.13 -76.23 3.01
CA PRO A 7 3.76 -76.18 3.49
C PRO A 7 3.67 -76.12 5.02
N ALA A 8 2.61 -76.22 5.77
CA ALA A 8 1.26 -76.74 5.74
C ALA A 8 0.55 -76.47 7.08
N ASN A 9 -0.74 -76.29 6.96
CA ASN A 9 -1.87 -76.62 7.87
C ASN A 9 -1.69 -76.89 9.39
N GLY A 10 -2.57 -76.24 10.18
CA GLY A 10 -2.96 -76.67 11.51
C GLY A 10 -4.27 -76.04 11.91
N ILE A 11 -5.37 -76.76 11.66
CA ILE A 11 -6.74 -76.49 12.12
C ILE A 11 -6.84 -76.79 13.61
N TRP A 12 -7.36 -75.84 14.40
CA TRP A 12 -8.03 -76.16 15.68
C TRP A 12 -9.26 -75.31 15.88
N GLN A 13 -10.41 -76.02 15.96
CA GLN A 13 -11.72 -75.50 16.30
C GLN A 13 -11.80 -75.38 17.83
N GLY A 14 -12.38 -74.35 18.37
CA GLY A 14 -12.68 -74.13 19.76
C GLY A 14 -13.80 -73.06 19.97
N ARG A 15 -14.97 -73.61 20.14
CA ARG A 15 -16.28 -73.17 20.57
C ARG A 15 -16.43 -71.80 21.27
N LEU A 16 -17.46 -71.11 20.80
CA LEU A 16 -18.37 -70.09 21.37
C LEU A 16 -18.34 -69.85 22.88
N LYS A 17 -18.29 -68.57 23.27
CA LYS A 17 -19.17 -67.98 24.28
C LYS A 17 -19.56 -66.58 23.82
N ALA A 18 -20.86 -66.37 23.62
CA ALA A 18 -21.45 -65.07 23.33
C ALA A 18 -21.48 -64.23 24.63
N THR A 19 -20.90 -63.06 24.57
CA THR A 19 -21.14 -62.02 25.57
C THR A 19 -21.63 -60.79 24.82
N VAL A 20 -22.89 -60.48 25.02
CA VAL A 20 -23.56 -59.25 24.51
C VAL A 20 -23.00 -58.09 25.31
N LEU A 21 -22.25 -57.23 24.71
CA LEU A 21 -21.84 -55.95 25.27
C LEU A 21 -22.46 -54.85 24.41
N SER A 22 -23.45 -54.15 24.97
CA SER A 22 -24.11 -53.00 24.41
C SER A 22 -23.09 -51.86 24.21
N SER A 23 -22.68 -51.61 22.98
CA SER A 23 -21.87 -50.45 22.62
C SER A 23 -22.78 -49.28 22.33
N LEU A 24 -22.87 -48.32 23.27
CA LEU A 24 -23.43 -46.99 23.04
C LEU A 24 -22.58 -46.27 21.96
N LEU A 25 -23.19 -46.09 20.82
CA LEU A 25 -22.61 -45.33 19.71
C LEU A 25 -22.73 -43.85 20.07
N PHE A 26 -21.64 -43.25 20.56
CA PHE A 26 -21.50 -41.81 20.66
C PHE A 26 -21.25 -41.28 19.26
N ILE A 27 -22.31 -40.76 18.62
CA ILE A 27 -22.17 -39.95 17.39
C ILE A 27 -21.66 -38.59 17.86
N GLY A 28 -20.34 -38.41 17.81
CA GLY A 28 -19.71 -37.11 17.93
C GLY A 28 -20.03 -36.28 16.70
N LEU A 29 -20.98 -35.33 16.82
CA LEU A 29 -21.15 -34.24 15.87
C LEU A 29 -19.90 -33.37 15.94
N SER A 30 -18.91 -33.67 15.11
CA SER A 30 -17.85 -32.72 14.79
C SER A 30 -18.45 -31.60 13.96
N SER A 31 -18.84 -30.50 14.63
CA SER A 31 -19.15 -29.23 13.99
C SER A 31 -17.88 -28.73 13.31
N GLY A 32 -17.68 -29.12 12.06
CA GLY A 32 -16.67 -28.52 11.20
C GLY A 32 -17.02 -27.05 11.03
N VAL A 33 -16.30 -26.19 11.76
CA VAL A 33 -16.29 -24.76 11.46
C VAL A 33 -15.67 -24.61 10.08
N LEU A 34 -16.53 -24.51 9.07
CA LEU A 34 -16.12 -24.03 7.75
C LEU A 34 -15.63 -22.58 7.96
N ALA A 35 -14.31 -22.41 8.04
CA ALA A 35 -13.72 -21.12 7.88
C ALA A 35 -14.15 -20.62 6.50
N GLN A 36 -15.18 -19.79 6.46
CA GLN A 36 -15.54 -19.04 5.27
C GLN A 36 -14.33 -18.17 4.97
N ASN A 37 -13.60 -18.49 3.89
CA ASN A 37 -12.70 -17.56 3.25
C ASN A 37 -13.55 -16.40 2.73
N ALA A 38 -13.82 -15.42 3.60
CA ALA A 38 -14.43 -14.18 3.19
C ALA A 38 -13.48 -13.54 2.19
N SER A 39 -13.90 -13.41 0.95
CA SER A 39 -13.19 -12.61 -0.05
C SER A 39 -12.90 -11.25 0.56
N PRO A 40 -11.69 -10.67 0.42
CA PRO A 40 -11.38 -9.38 1.00
C PRO A 40 -12.42 -8.36 0.54
N GLN A 41 -13.16 -7.82 1.51
CA GLN A 41 -14.21 -6.86 1.23
C GLN A 41 -13.55 -5.56 0.75
N LEU A 42 -13.82 -5.17 -0.50
CA LEU A 42 -13.33 -3.92 -1.07
C LEU A 42 -13.94 -2.74 -0.32
N ALA A 43 -13.09 -1.83 0.13
CA ALA A 43 -13.55 -0.60 0.76
C ALA A 43 -14.20 0.34 -0.27
N ALA A 44 -15.33 0.95 0.06
CA ALA A 44 -16.02 1.87 -0.85
C ALA A 44 -15.18 3.13 -1.12
N VAL A 45 -15.33 3.70 -2.31
CA VAL A 45 -14.73 5.01 -2.65
C VAL A 45 -15.20 6.07 -1.63
N ASN A 46 -14.33 6.98 -1.25
CA ASN A 46 -14.47 7.97 -0.17
C ASN A 46 -14.46 7.40 1.27
N THR A 47 -14.32 6.08 1.46
CA THR A 47 -14.03 5.57 2.82
C THR A 47 -12.75 6.21 3.32
N SER A 48 -12.77 6.75 4.55
CA SER A 48 -11.58 7.30 5.21
C SER A 48 -11.56 6.95 6.69
N ALA A 49 -10.36 6.91 7.25
CA ALA A 49 -10.14 6.68 8.67
C ALA A 49 -8.89 7.39 9.15
N ILE A 50 -8.93 7.99 10.34
CA ILE A 50 -7.73 8.40 11.05
C ILE A 50 -7.07 7.13 11.60
N LEU A 51 -5.85 6.87 11.15
CA LEU A 51 -5.09 5.68 11.50
C LEU A 51 -4.29 5.86 12.80
N GLY A 52 -4.00 7.10 13.15
CA GLY A 52 -3.31 7.50 14.37
C GLY A 52 -2.80 8.93 14.28
N LYS A 53 -2.05 9.34 15.31
CA LYS A 53 -1.37 10.64 15.36
C LYS A 53 0.06 10.44 15.85
N ALA A 54 0.99 11.21 15.29
CA ALA A 54 2.36 11.33 15.77
C ALA A 54 2.82 12.78 15.56
N ASP A 55 3.57 13.34 16.50
CA ASP A 55 4.11 14.71 16.44
C ASP A 55 3.06 15.79 16.12
N GLY A 56 1.82 15.61 16.61
CA GLY A 56 0.70 16.49 16.34
C GLY A 56 0.03 16.29 14.98
N ILE A 57 0.60 15.45 14.09
CA ILE A 57 0.09 15.17 12.75
C ILE A 57 -0.88 14.01 12.77
N ALA A 58 -2.09 14.19 12.26
CA ALA A 58 -3.03 13.11 12.00
C ALA A 58 -2.64 12.36 10.70
N ILE A 59 -2.50 11.05 10.79
CA ILE A 59 -2.30 10.18 9.62
C ILE A 59 -3.66 9.58 9.24
N GLU A 60 -4.14 9.95 8.07
CA GLU A 60 -5.42 9.50 7.50
C GLU A 60 -5.16 8.53 6.35
N GLY A 61 -5.89 7.42 6.30
CA GLY A 61 -6.04 6.60 5.11
C GLY A 61 -7.33 6.96 4.39
N LYS A 62 -7.33 7.00 3.06
CA LYS A 62 -8.53 7.29 2.27
C LYS A 62 -8.56 6.51 0.97
N VAL A 63 -9.75 5.97 0.65
CA VAL A 63 -10.01 5.34 -0.66
C VAL A 63 -10.40 6.44 -1.65
N GLN A 64 -9.42 6.91 -2.41
CA GLN A 64 -9.64 7.95 -3.41
C GLN A 64 -8.55 7.92 -4.47
N SER A 65 -8.90 8.28 -5.72
CA SER A 65 -7.94 8.57 -6.78
C SER A 65 -7.23 9.91 -6.50
N PRO A 66 -5.92 10.02 -6.75
CA PRO A 66 -5.21 11.30 -6.66
C PRO A 66 -5.78 12.37 -7.60
N SER A 67 -6.39 11.98 -8.72
CA SER A 67 -7.06 12.90 -9.65
C SER A 67 -8.35 13.51 -9.10
N ALA A 68 -8.94 12.91 -8.05
CA ALA A 68 -10.22 13.34 -7.46
C ALA A 68 -10.12 13.82 -6.01
N GLN A 69 -8.91 13.87 -5.43
CA GLN A 69 -8.71 14.26 -4.03
C GLN A 69 -8.50 15.78 -3.89
N PRO A 70 -9.44 16.53 -3.28
CA PRO A 70 -9.21 17.92 -2.90
C PRO A 70 -8.13 18.02 -1.82
N THR A 71 -7.06 18.77 -2.11
CA THR A 71 -5.92 18.92 -1.19
C THR A 71 -5.09 20.15 -1.58
N PRO A 72 -4.41 20.82 -0.62
CA PRO A 72 -3.44 21.86 -0.96
C PRO A 72 -2.27 21.34 -1.80
N LEU A 73 -1.81 20.12 -1.51
CA LEU A 73 -0.73 19.45 -2.24
C LEU A 73 -1.08 17.98 -2.45
N GLN A 74 -1.09 17.51 -3.70
CA GLN A 74 -1.13 16.09 -4.06
C GLN A 74 0.27 15.63 -4.43
N ILE A 75 0.73 14.57 -3.83
CA ILE A 75 1.97 13.87 -4.19
C ILE A 75 1.61 12.63 -4.98
N VAL A 76 2.28 12.44 -6.12
CA VAL A 76 2.16 11.29 -7.02
C VAL A 76 3.56 10.78 -7.32
N CYS A 77 3.74 9.47 -7.26
CA CYS A 77 5.03 8.83 -7.51
C CYS A 77 5.07 8.22 -8.92
N VAL A 78 6.19 8.38 -9.62
CA VAL A 78 6.35 7.86 -10.97
C VAL A 78 7.74 7.25 -11.17
N PHE A 79 7.82 6.17 -11.93
CA PHE A 79 9.09 5.58 -12.37
C PHE A 79 9.67 6.32 -13.58
N GLU A 80 10.93 6.05 -13.88
CA GLU A 80 11.51 6.39 -15.19
C GLU A 80 10.65 5.83 -16.32
N TYR A 81 10.61 6.56 -17.43
CA TYR A 81 9.71 6.22 -18.52
C TYR A 81 9.97 4.83 -19.10
N THR A 82 8.93 4.06 -19.21
CA THR A 82 8.87 2.84 -20.01
C THR A 82 7.59 2.87 -20.84
N GLU A 83 7.68 2.55 -22.12
CA GLU A 83 6.52 2.59 -23.01
C GLU A 83 5.39 1.70 -22.47
N GLY A 84 4.21 2.29 -22.34
CA GLY A 84 3.01 1.59 -21.87
C GLY A 84 3.02 1.17 -20.40
N ASP A 85 3.90 1.69 -19.55
CA ASP A 85 4.04 1.25 -18.15
C ASP A 85 2.77 1.40 -17.31
N MET A 86 1.97 2.44 -17.54
CA MET A 86 0.70 2.66 -16.85
C MET A 86 -0.48 1.86 -17.45
N THR A 87 -0.29 1.22 -18.58
CA THR A 87 -1.32 0.46 -19.31
C THR A 87 -0.92 -0.99 -19.57
N SER A 88 0.20 -1.42 -19.03
CA SER A 88 0.70 -2.80 -19.15
C SER A 88 -0.26 -3.79 -18.47
N PRO A 89 -0.22 -5.08 -18.82
CA PRO A 89 -1.04 -6.11 -18.15
C PRO A 89 -0.77 -6.24 -16.64
N GLN A 90 0.39 -5.78 -16.15
CA GLN A 90 0.77 -5.77 -14.75
C GLN A 90 0.23 -4.54 -14.00
N ALA A 91 -0.07 -3.46 -14.70
CA ALA A 91 -0.66 -2.26 -14.14
C ALA A 91 -2.11 -2.51 -13.69
N LEU A 92 -2.62 -1.69 -12.79
CA LEU A 92 -4.03 -1.76 -12.44
C LEU A 92 -4.90 -1.48 -13.68
N PRO A 93 -6.07 -2.13 -13.79
CA PRO A 93 -7.02 -1.80 -14.85
C PRO A 93 -7.31 -0.30 -14.89
N ALA A 94 -7.51 0.28 -16.06
CA ALA A 94 -7.70 1.72 -16.26
C ALA A 94 -8.71 2.34 -15.27
N ALA A 95 -9.84 1.68 -15.02
CA ALA A 95 -10.85 2.16 -14.07
C ALA A 95 -10.37 2.28 -12.60
N ALA A 96 -9.26 1.63 -12.24
CA ALA A 96 -8.70 1.62 -10.89
C ALA A 96 -7.31 2.27 -10.83
N ASN A 97 -6.76 2.72 -11.96
CA ASN A 97 -5.42 3.27 -12.08
C ASN A 97 -5.43 4.79 -11.83
N GLY A 98 -5.07 5.18 -10.61
CA GLY A 98 -5.09 6.59 -10.19
C GLY A 98 -4.04 7.44 -10.90
N LEU A 99 -2.86 6.89 -11.21
CA LEU A 99 -1.81 7.58 -11.94
C LEU A 99 -2.23 7.88 -13.37
N LEU A 100 -2.83 6.90 -14.06
CA LEU A 100 -3.39 7.07 -15.40
C LEU A 100 -4.45 8.19 -15.40
N HIS A 101 -5.35 8.21 -14.42
CA HIS A 101 -6.37 9.25 -14.31
C HIS A 101 -5.79 10.65 -14.09
N VAL A 102 -4.68 10.78 -13.35
CA VAL A 102 -3.99 12.09 -13.21
C VAL A 102 -3.37 12.50 -14.54
N ASP A 103 -2.70 11.58 -15.24
CA ASP A 103 -2.09 11.86 -16.53
C ASP A 103 -3.12 12.27 -17.59
N GLU A 104 -4.23 11.54 -17.69
CA GLU A 104 -5.37 11.88 -18.57
C GLU A 104 -5.98 13.24 -18.23
N ALA A 105 -6.23 13.53 -16.94
CA ALA A 105 -6.75 14.82 -16.50
C ALA A 105 -5.82 16.00 -16.80
N LEU A 106 -4.53 15.73 -17.02
CA LEU A 106 -3.51 16.68 -17.43
C LEU A 106 -3.13 16.56 -18.90
N ASN A 107 -3.96 15.90 -19.74
CA ASN A 107 -3.76 15.69 -21.16
C ASN A 107 -2.45 14.98 -21.50
N GLY A 108 -2.03 13.98 -20.75
CA GLY A 108 -0.83 13.19 -20.98
C GLY A 108 0.48 13.86 -20.53
N LEU A 109 0.39 14.93 -19.71
CA LEU A 109 1.54 15.73 -19.31
C LEU A 109 2.62 14.91 -18.59
N ILE A 110 2.24 14.00 -17.68
CA ILE A 110 3.20 13.20 -16.92
C ILE A 110 3.98 12.27 -17.84
N THR A 111 3.29 11.64 -18.78
CA THR A 111 3.90 10.81 -19.81
C THR A 111 4.84 11.62 -20.70
N ASP A 112 4.41 12.78 -21.18
CA ASP A 112 5.22 13.66 -22.03
C ASP A 112 6.47 14.18 -21.33
N LEU A 113 6.37 14.56 -20.07
CA LEU A 113 7.52 15.01 -19.27
C LEU A 113 8.56 13.91 -19.13
N ARG A 114 8.13 12.68 -18.78
CA ARG A 114 9.03 11.53 -18.62
C ARG A 114 9.64 11.12 -19.97
N LYS A 115 8.83 11.01 -21.02
CA LYS A 115 9.26 10.63 -22.37
C LYS A 115 10.24 11.62 -22.98
N SER A 116 10.07 12.91 -22.73
CA SER A 116 10.97 13.96 -23.22
C SER A 116 12.20 14.20 -22.35
N GLY A 117 12.30 13.55 -21.19
CA GLY A 117 13.39 13.75 -20.22
C GLY A 117 13.36 15.10 -19.50
N LYS A 118 12.28 15.91 -19.65
CA LYS A 118 12.13 17.18 -18.91
C LYS A 118 11.89 16.95 -17.42
N PHE A 119 11.38 15.79 -17.07
CA PHE A 119 11.34 15.19 -15.77
C PHE A 119 11.52 13.68 -16.01
N ALA A 120 12.71 13.18 -15.73
CA ALA A 120 13.05 11.81 -16.10
C ALA A 120 12.39 10.77 -15.16
N GLY A 121 12.01 11.17 -13.94
CA GLY A 121 11.51 10.27 -12.92
C GLY A 121 12.62 9.54 -12.16
N HIS A 122 13.87 10.07 -12.22
CA HIS A 122 14.98 9.51 -11.44
C HIS A 122 14.65 9.45 -9.96
N ALA A 123 15.26 8.51 -9.24
CA ALA A 123 14.99 8.33 -7.82
C ALA A 123 15.12 9.65 -7.04
N LEU A 124 14.02 10.06 -6.39
CA LEU A 124 13.88 11.28 -5.59
C LEU A 124 13.95 12.59 -6.39
N GLU A 125 13.96 12.56 -7.72
CA GLU A 125 13.73 13.73 -8.54
C GLU A 125 12.34 14.30 -8.25
N THR A 126 12.20 15.62 -8.16
CA THR A 126 10.92 16.27 -7.86
C THR A 126 10.57 17.31 -8.93
N LEU A 127 9.28 17.38 -9.25
CA LEU A 127 8.72 18.43 -10.08
C LEU A 127 7.39 18.92 -9.51
N LEU A 128 7.34 20.20 -9.15
CA LEU A 128 6.13 20.85 -8.67
C LEU A 128 5.35 21.48 -9.82
N ILE A 129 4.09 21.10 -9.95
CA ILE A 129 3.18 21.56 -10.99
C ILE A 129 2.03 22.34 -10.35
N THR A 130 1.58 23.42 -10.98
CA THR A 130 0.28 24.03 -10.71
C THR A 130 -0.71 23.53 -11.76
N PRO A 131 -1.61 22.61 -11.40
CA PRO A 131 -2.55 22.06 -12.37
C PRO A 131 -3.45 23.17 -12.95
N PRO A 132 -3.85 23.08 -14.22
CA PRO A 132 -4.85 23.97 -14.78
C PRO A 132 -6.15 23.90 -13.98
N LYS A 133 -6.81 25.04 -13.84
CA LYS A 133 -8.09 25.12 -13.11
C LYS A 133 -9.11 24.14 -13.71
N GLY A 134 -9.64 23.27 -12.88
CA GLY A 134 -10.67 22.29 -13.29
C GLY A 134 -10.12 20.96 -13.82
N SER A 135 -8.79 20.78 -13.96
CA SER A 135 -8.22 19.49 -14.36
C SER A 135 -8.26 18.48 -13.20
N ILE A 136 -7.69 18.83 -12.07
CA ILE A 136 -7.77 18.08 -10.82
C ILE A 136 -8.09 19.02 -9.66
N PRO A 137 -8.68 18.55 -8.55
CA PRO A 137 -9.05 19.41 -7.43
C PRO A 137 -7.88 19.78 -6.50
N ALA A 138 -6.71 19.21 -6.68
CA ALA A 138 -5.50 19.58 -5.96
C ALA A 138 -4.98 20.96 -6.38
N GLN A 139 -4.57 21.80 -5.43
CA GLN A 139 -4.03 23.13 -5.73
C GLN A 139 -2.62 23.07 -6.32
N LYS A 140 -1.81 22.11 -5.87
CA LYS A 140 -0.47 21.78 -6.36
C LYS A 140 -0.34 20.28 -6.53
N LEU A 141 0.44 19.88 -7.52
CA LEU A 141 0.83 18.49 -7.78
C LEU A 141 2.34 18.38 -7.71
N LEU A 142 2.85 17.51 -6.83
CA LEU A 142 4.26 17.18 -6.73
C LEU A 142 4.47 15.79 -7.32
N LEU A 143 5.25 15.69 -8.39
CA LEU A 143 5.76 14.42 -8.87
C LEU A 143 7.05 14.08 -8.12
N ILE A 144 7.16 12.83 -7.66
CA ILE A 144 8.39 12.29 -7.07
C ILE A 144 8.82 11.08 -7.89
N GLY A 145 10.05 11.11 -8.41
CA GLY A 145 10.64 10.03 -9.17
C GLY A 145 10.99 8.83 -8.28
N LEU A 146 10.76 7.63 -8.78
CA LEU A 146 11.08 6.36 -8.14
C LEU A 146 12.31 5.67 -8.78
N GLY A 147 12.84 6.23 -9.88
CA GLY A 147 13.97 5.66 -10.61
C GLY A 147 13.59 4.46 -11.48
N ASP A 148 14.58 3.62 -11.75
CA ASP A 148 14.39 2.39 -12.52
C ASP A 148 13.49 1.41 -11.77
N ARG A 149 12.40 1.02 -12.40
CA ARG A 149 11.39 0.09 -11.86
C ARG A 149 11.95 -1.29 -11.51
N ASN A 150 13.02 -1.73 -12.21
CA ASN A 150 13.65 -3.02 -11.97
C ASN A 150 14.55 -3.03 -10.73
N GLN A 151 14.89 -1.85 -10.22
CA GLN A 151 15.72 -1.66 -9.03
C GLN A 151 14.91 -1.20 -7.82
N PHE A 152 13.60 -1.08 -7.96
CA PHE A 152 12.74 -0.61 -6.89
C PHE A 152 12.78 -1.54 -5.67
N THR A 153 12.93 -0.96 -4.50
CA THR A 153 12.73 -1.63 -3.21
C THR A 153 11.79 -0.81 -2.34
N PRO A 154 11.00 -1.44 -1.47
CA PRO A 154 10.09 -0.72 -0.57
C PRO A 154 10.79 0.31 0.34
N ASP A 155 12.08 0.14 0.60
CA ASP A 155 12.86 1.05 1.46
C ASP A 155 13.03 2.44 0.85
N LEU A 156 13.01 2.56 -0.49
CA LEU A 156 13.00 3.85 -1.19
C LEU A 156 11.86 4.73 -0.70
N MET A 157 10.71 4.15 -0.35
CA MET A 157 9.52 4.89 0.05
C MET A 157 9.69 5.66 1.36
N THR A 158 10.67 5.28 2.21
CA THR A 158 11.06 6.09 3.37
C THR A 158 11.65 7.43 2.91
N ASN A 159 12.52 7.41 1.90
CA ASN A 159 13.08 8.66 1.34
C ASN A 159 12.03 9.47 0.58
N VAL A 160 11.12 8.81 -0.14
CA VAL A 160 9.97 9.46 -0.78
C VAL A 160 9.11 10.20 0.25
N GLY A 161 8.81 9.56 1.40
CA GLY A 161 8.10 10.21 2.50
C GLY A 161 8.83 11.43 3.06
N ARG A 162 10.17 11.34 3.24
CA ARG A 162 11.01 12.49 3.66
C ARG A 162 10.96 13.65 2.67
N VAL A 163 11.10 13.35 1.38
CA VAL A 163 11.04 14.38 0.32
C VAL A 163 9.67 15.02 0.30
N GLY A 164 8.60 14.23 0.30
CA GLY A 164 7.22 14.75 0.27
C GLY A 164 6.91 15.67 1.44
N MET A 165 7.31 15.30 2.67
CA MET A 165 7.14 16.13 3.86
C MET A 165 7.92 17.45 3.74
N ARG A 166 9.19 17.39 3.34
CA ARG A 166 10.01 18.61 3.20
C ARG A 166 9.43 19.58 2.17
N GLU A 167 8.95 19.08 1.05
CA GLU A 167 8.31 19.93 0.03
C GLU A 167 6.99 20.52 0.54
N ALA A 168 6.20 19.76 1.29
CA ALA A 168 4.97 20.27 1.92
C ALA A 168 5.28 21.39 2.93
N LEU A 169 6.30 21.23 3.76
CA LEU A 169 6.74 22.26 4.73
C LEU A 169 7.26 23.52 4.03
N LYS A 170 8.09 23.39 2.98
CA LYS A 170 8.56 24.51 2.15
C LYS A 170 7.41 25.29 1.51
N LEU A 171 6.37 24.59 1.06
CA LEU A 171 5.17 25.22 0.48
C LEU A 171 4.27 25.86 1.54
N GLY A 172 4.51 25.59 2.83
CA GLY A 172 3.71 26.11 3.93
C GLY A 172 2.26 25.64 3.92
N VAL A 173 2.00 24.42 3.40
CA VAL A 173 0.67 23.82 3.42
C VAL A 173 0.38 23.21 4.80
N SER A 174 -0.87 23.24 5.23
CA SER A 174 -1.28 22.63 6.49
C SER A 174 -1.58 21.14 6.40
N SER A 175 -1.71 20.60 5.18
CA SER A 175 -1.96 19.18 4.90
C SER A 175 -1.56 18.84 3.48
N TYR A 176 -1.35 17.54 3.24
CA TYR A 176 -1.17 17.02 1.88
C TYR A 176 -1.73 15.61 1.74
N SER A 177 -1.91 15.18 0.48
CA SER A 177 -2.27 13.82 0.14
C SER A 177 -1.12 13.15 -0.62
N HIS A 178 -0.93 11.85 -0.39
CA HIS A 178 0.13 11.04 -1.01
C HIS A 178 -0.47 9.80 -1.66
N ALA A 179 -0.15 9.57 -2.93
CA ALA A 179 -0.37 8.34 -3.66
C ALA A 179 0.99 7.76 -4.05
N SER A 180 1.21 6.48 -3.74
CA SER A 180 2.48 5.79 -4.06
C SER A 180 2.54 5.27 -5.49
N ASP A 181 1.39 5.00 -6.09
CA ASP A 181 1.14 4.66 -7.50
C ASP A 181 1.95 3.44 -8.04
N LEU A 182 2.46 2.59 -7.14
CA LEU A 182 3.30 1.43 -7.51
C LEU A 182 2.51 0.39 -8.29
N LYS A 183 1.31 0.04 -7.82
CA LYS A 183 0.43 -0.91 -8.50
C LYS A 183 -0.09 -0.34 -9.83
N ASP A 184 -0.28 0.98 -9.87
CA ASP A 184 -0.69 1.72 -11.07
C ASP A 184 0.36 1.60 -12.19
N ALA A 185 1.63 1.53 -11.81
CA ALA A 185 2.75 1.31 -12.72
C ALA A 185 3.14 -0.19 -12.87
N GLY A 186 2.33 -1.12 -12.37
CA GLY A 186 2.55 -2.55 -12.53
C GLY A 186 3.63 -3.15 -11.62
N ILE A 187 3.97 -2.49 -10.51
CA ILE A 187 4.94 -3.02 -9.56
C ILE A 187 4.23 -3.79 -8.45
N ASP A 188 4.49 -5.09 -8.40
CA ASP A 188 4.02 -5.91 -7.29
C ASP A 188 4.93 -5.68 -6.06
N SER A 189 4.40 -4.96 -5.08
CA SER A 189 5.09 -4.57 -3.87
C SER A 189 4.20 -4.79 -2.64
N PRO A 190 4.78 -5.08 -1.46
CA PRO A 190 4.02 -5.28 -0.24
C PRO A 190 3.36 -3.98 0.21
N THR A 191 2.03 -3.92 0.16
CA THR A 191 1.24 -2.71 0.41
C THR A 191 1.49 -2.10 1.80
N GLY A 192 1.44 -2.92 2.86
CA GLY A 192 1.65 -2.46 4.24
C GLY A 192 3.04 -1.85 4.46
N PRO A 193 4.13 -2.55 4.18
CA PRO A 193 5.50 -2.02 4.30
C PRO A 193 5.73 -0.73 3.49
N VAL A 194 5.22 -0.64 2.27
CA VAL A 194 5.30 0.59 1.44
C VAL A 194 4.62 1.75 2.15
N ALA A 195 3.40 1.57 2.61
CA ALA A 195 2.63 2.62 3.28
C ALA A 195 3.29 3.06 4.60
N VAL A 196 3.80 2.12 5.39
CA VAL A 196 4.56 2.40 6.62
C VAL A 196 5.82 3.20 6.32
N ASN A 197 6.58 2.83 5.30
CA ASN A 197 7.82 3.52 4.93
C ASN A 197 7.56 4.98 4.54
N VAL A 198 6.48 5.27 3.80
CA VAL A 198 6.08 6.66 3.49
C VAL A 198 5.79 7.44 4.78
N VAL A 199 4.98 6.90 5.69
CA VAL A 199 4.65 7.55 6.96
C VAL A 199 5.91 7.75 7.82
N LYS A 200 6.73 6.72 7.94
CA LYS A 200 8.01 6.77 8.67
C LYS A 200 8.88 7.91 8.19
N GLY A 201 9.13 7.96 6.88
CA GLY A 201 9.97 9.02 6.31
C GLY A 201 9.38 10.41 6.47
N ALA A 202 8.07 10.56 6.34
CA ALA A 202 7.38 11.82 6.55
C ALA A 202 7.55 12.32 7.99
N LEU A 203 7.32 11.46 9.00
CA LEU A 203 7.49 11.82 10.41
C LEU A 203 8.94 12.15 10.74
N GLU A 204 9.92 11.36 10.28
CA GLU A 204 11.35 11.64 10.49
C GLU A 204 11.80 12.99 9.91
N ALA A 205 11.22 13.38 8.74
CA ALA A 205 11.50 14.70 8.18
C ALA A 205 10.85 15.83 8.98
N TYR A 206 9.64 15.61 9.51
CA TYR A 206 8.97 16.57 10.37
C TYR A 206 9.71 16.73 11.70
N GLU A 207 10.09 15.65 12.38
CA GLU A 207 10.92 15.67 13.59
C GLU A 207 12.22 16.47 13.37
N THR A 208 12.86 16.29 12.20
CA THR A 208 14.06 17.06 11.83
C THR A 208 13.78 18.56 11.73
N GLU A 209 12.66 18.94 11.10
CA GLU A 209 12.27 20.35 10.96
C GLU A 209 11.94 20.97 12.31
N GLU A 210 11.18 20.27 13.18
CA GLU A 210 10.89 20.72 14.55
C GLU A 210 12.20 20.94 15.35
N TYR A 211 13.18 20.05 15.18
CA TYR A 211 14.51 20.23 15.78
C TYR A 211 15.18 21.53 15.29
N LEU A 212 15.16 21.81 13.98
CA LEU A 212 15.72 23.05 13.41
C LEU A 212 15.00 24.29 13.93
N VAL A 213 13.68 24.24 14.05
CA VAL A 213 12.86 25.33 14.64
C VAL A 213 13.26 25.56 16.09
N SER A 214 13.45 24.50 16.90
CA SER A 214 13.88 24.61 18.30
C SER A 214 15.26 25.29 18.44
N LYS A 215 16.12 25.17 17.40
CA LYS A 215 17.41 25.82 17.31
C LYS A 215 17.36 27.21 16.67
N LYS A 216 16.19 27.69 16.28
CA LYS A 216 15.98 28.96 15.55
C LYS A 216 16.70 29.00 14.19
N LEU A 217 16.88 27.84 13.57
CA LEU A 217 17.52 27.66 12.25
C LEU A 217 16.51 27.50 11.13
N SER A 218 15.23 27.34 11.46
CA SER A 218 14.13 27.23 10.51
C SER A 218 12.84 27.81 11.09
N THR A 219 11.86 28.02 10.20
CA THR A 219 10.49 28.33 10.54
C THR A 219 9.57 27.65 9.55
N HIS A 220 8.46 27.07 10.01
CA HIS A 220 7.45 26.53 9.12
C HIS A 220 6.03 26.79 9.67
N LYS A 221 5.04 26.68 8.82
CA LYS A 221 3.64 26.59 9.27
C LYS A 221 3.36 25.17 9.74
N PRO A 222 2.65 24.96 10.84
CA PRO A 222 2.31 23.63 11.33
C PRO A 222 1.58 22.82 10.27
N LEU A 223 2.07 21.59 10.01
CA LEU A 223 1.38 20.62 9.20
C LEU A 223 0.57 19.73 10.15
N THR A 224 -0.72 19.59 9.90
CA THR A 224 -1.65 18.94 10.84
C THR A 224 -2.16 17.60 10.35
N LYS A 225 -2.06 17.32 9.03
CA LYS A 225 -2.58 16.08 8.47
C LYS A 225 -1.81 15.61 7.23
N VAL A 226 -1.58 14.31 7.16
CA VAL A 226 -1.15 13.58 5.98
C VAL A 226 -2.23 12.56 5.62
N THR A 227 -2.72 12.58 4.38
CA THR A 227 -3.69 11.62 3.87
C THR A 227 -3.00 10.67 2.90
N LEU A 228 -2.95 9.38 3.23
CA LEU A 228 -2.48 8.34 2.31
C LEU A 228 -3.65 7.85 1.46
N LEU A 229 -3.54 7.98 0.16
CA LEU A 229 -4.53 7.49 -0.78
C LEU A 229 -4.27 6.02 -1.09
N ALA A 230 -5.33 5.25 -1.16
CA ALA A 230 -5.27 3.82 -1.47
C ALA A 230 -6.42 3.43 -2.40
N GLY A 231 -6.18 2.47 -3.27
CA GLY A 231 -7.24 1.77 -3.98
C GLY A 231 -8.07 0.92 -3.01
N GLN A 232 -9.29 0.55 -3.42
CA GLN A 232 -10.27 -0.17 -2.60
C GLN A 232 -9.72 -1.45 -1.93
N ALA A 233 -8.90 -2.22 -2.66
CA ALA A 233 -8.27 -3.46 -2.15
C ALA A 233 -7.09 -3.20 -1.19
N PHE A 234 -6.48 -2.02 -1.25
CA PHE A 234 -5.24 -1.70 -0.53
C PHE A 234 -5.46 -0.89 0.75
N PHE A 235 -6.67 -0.35 0.93
CA PHE A 235 -7.01 0.49 2.09
C PHE A 235 -6.85 -0.23 3.43
N ALA A 236 -7.44 -1.42 3.57
CA ALA A 236 -7.37 -2.18 4.81
C ALA A 236 -5.93 -2.61 5.16
N PRO A 237 -5.18 -3.30 4.27
CA PRO A 237 -3.80 -3.72 4.59
C PRO A 237 -2.85 -2.54 4.83
N SER A 238 -2.99 -1.42 4.15
CA SER A 238 -2.23 -0.20 4.44
C SER A 238 -2.58 0.36 5.82
N GLY A 239 -3.87 0.47 6.11
CA GLY A 239 -4.37 1.04 7.36
C GLY A 239 -3.95 0.23 8.59
N GLU A 240 -4.03 -1.08 8.52
CA GLU A 240 -3.60 -1.98 9.61
C GLU A 240 -2.11 -1.86 9.88
N ALA A 241 -1.29 -1.87 8.84
CA ALA A 241 0.16 -1.74 8.98
C ALA A 241 0.56 -0.37 9.57
N ILE A 242 -0.07 0.72 9.11
CA ILE A 242 0.20 2.06 9.63
C ILE A 242 -0.23 2.17 11.10
N LYS A 243 -1.41 1.66 11.49
CA LYS A 243 -1.85 1.65 12.89
C LYS A 243 -0.87 0.91 13.78
N ALA A 244 -0.42 -0.27 13.36
CA ALA A 244 0.58 -1.05 14.08
C ALA A 244 1.89 -0.27 14.25
N TYR A 245 2.39 0.39 13.20
CA TYR A 245 3.58 1.21 13.27
C TYR A 245 3.41 2.42 14.22
N LEU A 246 2.29 3.16 14.12
CA LEU A 246 2.05 4.33 14.96
C LEU A 246 1.90 3.96 16.45
N ALA A 247 1.38 2.77 16.76
CA ALA A 247 1.33 2.27 18.13
C ALA A 247 2.71 2.06 18.77
N THR A 248 3.77 1.87 17.97
CA THR A 248 5.16 1.79 18.47
C THR A 248 5.80 3.15 18.74
N LYS A 249 5.14 4.25 18.36
CA LYS A 249 5.62 5.62 18.52
C LYS A 249 5.03 6.34 19.74
N GLN A 250 4.07 5.71 20.41
CA GLN A 250 3.43 6.20 21.64
C GLN A 250 4.17 5.71 22.87
#